data_74868b71e13f982145381637dbf82155
#
_entry.id   74868b71e13f982145381637dbf82155
#
_cell.length_a   1.000
_cell.length_b   1.000
_cell.length_c   1.000
_cell.angle_alpha   90.00
_cell.angle_beta   90.00
_cell.angle_gamma   90.00
#
_symmetry.space_group_name_H-M   'P 1'
#
loop_
_entity.id
_entity.type
_entity.pdbx_description
1 polymer ?
#
loop_
_entity_poly.entity_id
_entity_poly.type
_entity_poly.pdbx_seq_one_letter_code
_entity_poly.pdbx_strand_id
1 'polypeptide(L)'
;MTDMPTKKSLREEMRSKLLSQSPEERAAKSRLIRGKLFKEALFKKAACVCFYVSLPTEVDTSAIIDDALVMGKRVVVPLSDLENKEVKLYQIKDRSDLREGAWRVLEPIPEKTRAVAAEEVDCVIVPGIAFDKRNNRLGRGRGFYDRFLQAFGAETPKIGLAFSFQVVQEVPHESHDVPLDLILTD
;
A
#
# COMPACT_ATOMS: atom_id res chain seq x y z
N MET A 1 33.29 9.60 2.25
CA MET A 1 32.17 8.95 2.97
C MET A 1 30.92 9.69 2.51
N THR A 2 30.13 9.10 1.65
CA THR A 2 28.84 9.68 1.24
C THR A 2 27.91 9.54 2.44
N ASP A 3 27.53 10.69 3.00
CA ASP A 3 26.57 10.75 4.10
C ASP A 3 25.28 10.02 3.70
N MET A 4 24.84 9.06 4.50
CA MET A 4 23.59 8.35 4.24
C MET A 4 22.42 9.34 4.24
N PRO A 5 21.51 9.25 3.28
CA PRO A 5 20.39 10.16 3.24
C PRO A 5 19.52 10.02 4.49
N THR A 6 19.07 11.12 5.04
CA THR A 6 18.11 11.09 6.17
C THR A 6 16.72 10.66 5.67
N LYS A 7 15.87 10.14 6.58
CA LYS A 7 14.44 9.85 6.24
C LYS A 7 13.75 11.08 5.64
N LYS A 8 14.14 12.30 6.04
CA LYS A 8 13.55 13.56 5.54
C LYS A 8 13.99 13.84 4.10
N SER A 9 15.31 13.86 3.84
CA SER A 9 15.85 14.16 2.50
C SER A 9 15.38 13.13 1.48
N LEU A 10 15.34 11.85 1.84
CA LEU A 10 14.84 10.78 0.96
C LEU A 10 13.36 10.94 0.63
N ARG A 11 12.53 11.37 1.60
CA ARG A 11 11.12 11.68 1.32
C ARG A 11 10.95 12.85 0.36
N GLU A 12 11.74 13.89 0.49
CA GLU A 12 11.71 15.08 -0.37
C GLU A 12 12.10 14.71 -1.80
N GLU A 13 13.20 13.97 -1.98
CA GLU A 13 13.65 13.49 -3.28
C GLU A 13 12.60 12.62 -3.97
N MET A 14 12.10 11.61 -3.27
CA MET A 14 11.12 10.68 -3.85
C MET A 14 9.78 11.35 -4.16
N ARG A 15 9.32 12.29 -3.33
CA ARG A 15 8.12 13.08 -3.63
C ARG A 15 8.28 13.87 -4.92
N SER A 16 9.43 14.50 -5.14
CA SER A 16 9.73 15.21 -6.38
C SER A 16 9.63 14.28 -7.59
N LYS A 17 10.25 13.09 -7.52
CA LYS A 17 10.20 12.09 -8.59
C LYS A 17 8.77 11.56 -8.83
N LEU A 18 7.99 11.33 -7.78
CA LEU A 18 6.60 10.90 -7.88
C LEU A 18 5.73 11.95 -8.58
N LEU A 19 5.94 13.23 -8.28
CA LEU A 19 5.21 14.34 -8.87
C LEU A 19 5.63 14.62 -10.32
N SER A 20 6.87 14.29 -10.72
CA SER A 20 7.38 14.53 -12.08
C SER A 20 6.86 13.56 -13.12
N GLN A 21 6.27 12.43 -12.71
CA GLN A 21 5.69 11.46 -13.65
C GLN A 21 4.44 12.01 -14.31
N SER A 22 4.33 11.83 -15.63
CA SER A 22 3.06 12.11 -16.32
C SER A 22 1.98 11.09 -15.90
N PRO A 23 0.68 11.44 -16.03
CA PRO A 23 -0.41 10.49 -15.81
C PRO A 23 -0.30 9.23 -16.67
N GLU A 24 0.16 9.38 -17.91
CA GLU A 24 0.32 8.30 -18.90
C GLU A 24 1.42 7.33 -18.48
N GLU A 25 2.59 7.85 -18.08
CA GLU A 25 3.71 7.05 -17.57
C GLU A 25 3.31 6.28 -16.33
N ARG A 26 2.65 6.95 -15.38
CA ARG A 26 2.17 6.32 -14.15
C ARG A 26 1.17 5.21 -14.43
N ALA A 27 0.22 5.44 -15.34
CA ALA A 27 -0.75 4.43 -15.74
C ALA A 27 -0.10 3.23 -16.43
N ALA A 28 0.90 3.47 -17.30
CA ALA A 28 1.64 2.39 -17.96
C ALA A 28 2.41 1.53 -16.94
N LYS A 29 3.15 2.16 -16.03
CA LYS A 29 3.91 1.46 -14.98
C LYS A 29 2.98 0.71 -14.01
N SER A 30 1.86 1.33 -13.61
CA SER A 30 0.86 0.67 -12.76
C SER A 30 0.28 -0.58 -13.39
N ARG A 31 0.05 -0.58 -14.73
CA ARG A 31 -0.39 -1.79 -15.46
C ARG A 31 0.65 -2.91 -15.41
N LEU A 32 1.94 -2.59 -15.53
CA LEU A 32 3.01 -3.60 -15.43
C LEU A 32 3.05 -4.22 -14.03
N ILE A 33 3.01 -3.38 -13.00
CA ILE A 33 2.99 -3.81 -11.58
C ILE A 33 1.76 -4.70 -11.31
N ARG A 34 0.57 -4.27 -11.79
CA ARG A 34 -0.66 -5.08 -11.72
C ARG A 34 -0.45 -6.46 -12.34
N GLY A 35 0.12 -6.52 -13.54
CA GLY A 35 0.38 -7.80 -14.22
C GLY A 35 1.33 -8.72 -13.46
N LYS A 36 2.31 -8.17 -12.73
CA LYS A 36 3.21 -8.92 -11.85
C LYS A 36 2.49 -9.40 -10.59
N LEU A 37 1.69 -8.54 -9.95
CA LEU A 37 0.93 -8.89 -8.75
C LEU A 37 -0.02 -10.07 -9.00
N PHE A 38 -0.74 -10.07 -10.13
CA PHE A 38 -1.68 -11.15 -10.46
C PHE A 38 -0.99 -12.49 -10.79
N LYS A 39 0.32 -12.47 -11.04
CA LYS A 39 1.13 -13.69 -11.22
C LYS A 39 1.76 -14.18 -9.91
N GLU A 40 1.83 -13.31 -8.91
CA GLU A 40 2.49 -13.60 -7.64
C GLU A 40 1.73 -14.67 -6.84
N ALA A 41 2.47 -15.68 -6.37
CA ALA A 41 1.89 -16.82 -5.67
C ALA A 41 1.23 -16.45 -4.35
N LEU A 42 1.84 -15.53 -3.59
CA LEU A 42 1.31 -15.05 -2.31
C LEU A 42 -0.05 -14.37 -2.51
N PHE A 43 -0.15 -13.51 -3.54
CA PHE A 43 -1.41 -12.85 -3.89
C PHE A 43 -2.47 -13.83 -4.40
N LYS A 44 -2.08 -14.79 -5.27
CA LYS A 44 -3.01 -15.78 -5.82
C LYS A 44 -3.67 -16.63 -4.74
N LYS A 45 -2.89 -17.07 -3.75
CA LYS A 45 -3.38 -17.91 -2.64
C LYS A 45 -4.30 -17.17 -1.68
N ALA A 46 -4.14 -15.87 -1.53
CA ALA A 46 -4.92 -15.06 -0.61
C ALA A 46 -6.39 -14.98 -1.05
N ALA A 47 -7.31 -15.36 -0.19
CA ALA A 47 -8.75 -15.20 -0.38
C ALA A 47 -9.24 -13.81 0.07
N CYS A 48 -8.63 -13.26 1.13
CA CYS A 48 -8.93 -11.94 1.69
C CYS A 48 -7.69 -11.04 1.58
N VAL A 49 -7.79 -9.94 0.84
CA VAL A 49 -6.67 -9.05 0.57
C VAL A 49 -6.98 -7.63 1.03
N CYS A 50 -6.09 -7.07 1.85
CA CYS A 50 -6.17 -5.67 2.23
C CYS A 50 -5.39 -4.80 1.24
N PHE A 51 -6.06 -3.80 0.67
CA PHE A 51 -5.47 -2.83 -0.26
C PHE A 51 -5.47 -1.44 0.32
N TYR A 52 -4.43 -0.66 0.03
CA TYR A 52 -4.55 0.79 0.15
C TYR A 52 -5.34 1.34 -1.05
N VAL A 53 -6.08 2.42 -0.83
CA VAL A 53 -6.67 3.19 -1.93
C VAL A 53 -5.66 4.26 -2.33
N SER A 54 -5.19 4.18 -3.58
CA SER A 54 -4.05 4.95 -4.04
C SER A 54 -4.31 6.44 -4.12
N LEU A 55 -3.32 7.23 -3.71
CA LEU A 55 -3.22 8.64 -4.02
C LEU A 55 -2.85 8.86 -5.50
N PRO A 56 -3.11 10.05 -6.06
CA PRO A 56 -2.82 10.33 -7.48
C PRO A 56 -1.36 10.15 -7.91
N THR A 57 -0.42 10.11 -6.98
CA THR A 57 1.02 9.94 -7.25
C THR A 57 1.55 8.54 -6.96
N GLU A 58 0.72 7.64 -6.45
CA GLU A 58 1.08 6.27 -6.10
C GLU A 58 0.81 5.31 -7.27
N VAL A 59 1.27 4.07 -7.13
CA VAL A 59 0.84 2.98 -8.02
C VAL A 59 -0.68 2.86 -7.90
N ASP A 60 -1.37 2.98 -9.02
CA ASP A 60 -2.83 2.96 -9.05
C ASP A 60 -3.37 1.58 -8.68
N THR A 61 -4.07 1.51 -7.55
CA THR A 61 -4.71 0.29 -7.05
C THR A 61 -6.17 0.15 -7.51
N SER A 62 -6.76 1.17 -8.14
CA SER A 62 -8.17 1.14 -8.51
C SER A 62 -8.52 -0.05 -9.40
N ALA A 63 -7.77 -0.23 -10.50
CA ALA A 63 -7.98 -1.35 -11.41
C ALA A 63 -7.56 -2.70 -10.79
N ILE A 64 -6.62 -2.71 -9.85
CA ILE A 64 -6.22 -3.91 -9.13
C ILE A 64 -7.35 -4.38 -8.20
N ILE A 65 -7.99 -3.44 -7.49
CA ILE A 65 -9.14 -3.68 -6.61
C ILE A 65 -10.31 -4.24 -7.42
N ASP A 66 -10.66 -3.61 -8.55
CA ASP A 66 -11.75 -4.07 -9.41
C ASP A 66 -11.53 -5.50 -9.88
N ASP A 67 -10.32 -5.82 -10.36
CA ASP A 67 -10.00 -7.18 -10.79
C ASP A 67 -10.03 -8.19 -9.65
N ALA A 68 -9.53 -7.81 -8.47
CA ALA A 68 -9.56 -8.69 -7.30
C ALA A 68 -11.00 -9.05 -6.92
N LEU A 69 -11.92 -8.07 -6.99
CA LEU A 69 -13.36 -8.30 -6.78
C LEU A 69 -13.95 -9.21 -7.84
N VAL A 70 -13.63 -8.98 -9.13
CA VAL A 70 -14.08 -9.85 -10.24
C VAL A 70 -13.56 -11.29 -10.09
N MET A 71 -12.36 -11.47 -9.55
CA MET A 71 -11.78 -12.79 -9.25
C MET A 71 -12.40 -13.46 -8.02
N GLY A 72 -13.36 -12.82 -7.36
CA GLY A 72 -14.04 -13.36 -6.17
C GLY A 72 -13.22 -13.24 -4.88
N LYS A 73 -12.15 -12.42 -4.85
CA LYS A 73 -11.43 -12.16 -3.61
C LYS A 73 -12.25 -11.26 -2.69
N ARG A 74 -12.15 -11.48 -1.39
CA ARG A 74 -12.60 -10.50 -0.40
C ARG A 74 -11.63 -9.32 -0.39
N VAL A 75 -12.12 -8.15 -0.75
CA VAL A 75 -11.32 -6.92 -0.78
C VAL A 75 -11.60 -6.12 0.47
N VAL A 76 -10.55 -5.78 1.19
CA VAL A 76 -10.58 -5.02 2.43
C VAL A 76 -9.79 -3.73 2.24
N VAL A 77 -10.29 -2.63 2.74
CA VAL A 77 -9.61 -1.33 2.70
C VAL A 77 -9.57 -0.69 4.09
N PRO A 78 -8.49 0.04 4.43
CA PRO A 78 -8.36 0.69 5.71
C PRO A 78 -9.15 1.99 5.77
N LEU A 79 -9.75 2.27 6.93
CA LEU A 79 -10.27 3.57 7.34
C LEU A 79 -9.41 4.12 8.46
N SER A 80 -8.87 5.31 8.27
CA SER A 80 -8.07 5.98 9.29
C SER A 80 -8.98 6.71 10.28
N ASP A 81 -8.99 6.27 11.51
CA ASP A 81 -9.56 7.01 12.63
C ASP A 81 -8.48 7.96 13.19
N LEU A 82 -8.52 9.21 12.75
CA LEU A 82 -7.50 10.21 13.13
C LEU A 82 -7.64 10.65 14.59
N GLU A 83 -8.82 10.57 15.17
CA GLU A 83 -9.08 10.96 16.56
C GLU A 83 -8.50 9.91 17.52
N ASN A 84 -8.77 8.64 17.26
CA ASN A 84 -8.28 7.53 18.10
C ASN A 84 -6.91 6.99 17.66
N LYS A 85 -6.35 7.50 16.56
CA LYS A 85 -5.10 7.00 15.95
C LYS A 85 -5.13 5.51 15.62
N GLU A 86 -6.31 5.00 15.30
CA GLU A 86 -6.57 3.61 14.93
C GLU A 86 -6.80 3.46 13.44
N VAL A 87 -6.65 2.25 12.95
CA VAL A 87 -7.03 1.84 11.61
C VAL A 87 -8.07 0.75 11.72
N LYS A 88 -9.23 0.99 11.16
CA LYS A 88 -10.28 -0.01 11.06
C LYS A 88 -10.31 -0.55 9.64
N LEU A 89 -10.55 -1.82 9.49
CA LEU A 89 -10.62 -2.50 8.22
C LEU A 89 -12.07 -2.76 7.83
N TYR A 90 -12.38 -2.50 6.55
CA TYR A 90 -13.73 -2.70 6.03
C TYR A 90 -13.69 -3.45 4.70
N GLN A 91 -14.53 -4.48 4.58
CA GLN A 91 -14.73 -5.20 3.34
C GLN A 91 -15.65 -4.40 2.43
N ILE A 92 -15.20 -4.17 1.21
CA ILE A 92 -15.99 -3.56 0.14
C ILE A 92 -16.44 -4.63 -0.88
N LYS A 93 -17.55 -4.36 -1.56
CA LYS A 93 -18.11 -5.19 -2.65
C LYS A 93 -17.88 -4.56 -4.02
N ASP A 94 -17.88 -3.24 -4.06
CA ASP A 94 -17.60 -2.45 -5.24
C ASP A 94 -17.21 -1.01 -4.84
N ARG A 95 -16.94 -0.15 -5.82
CA ARG A 95 -16.51 1.24 -5.55
C ARG A 95 -17.60 2.13 -4.96
N SER A 96 -18.87 1.76 -5.06
CA SER A 96 -19.96 2.55 -4.43
C SER A 96 -19.97 2.44 -2.90
N ASP A 97 -19.19 1.50 -2.37
CA ASP A 97 -18.90 1.36 -0.94
C ASP A 97 -17.85 2.36 -0.44
N LEU A 98 -17.27 3.16 -1.35
CA LEU A 98 -16.27 4.18 -1.05
C LEU A 98 -16.87 5.58 -1.21
N ARG A 99 -16.41 6.51 -0.38
CA ARG A 99 -16.67 7.96 -0.50
C ARG A 99 -15.37 8.74 -0.39
N GLU A 100 -15.35 9.97 -0.91
CA GLU A 100 -14.22 10.87 -0.69
C GLU A 100 -14.15 11.22 0.81
N GLY A 101 -13.02 10.87 1.41
CA GLY A 101 -12.73 11.12 2.81
C GLY A 101 -11.67 12.21 2.99
N ALA A 102 -10.95 12.15 4.11
CA ALA A 102 -9.85 13.05 4.39
C ALA A 102 -8.78 12.96 3.30
N TRP A 103 -8.17 14.08 2.95
CA TRP A 103 -7.06 14.16 1.98
C TRP A 103 -7.45 13.80 0.53
N ARG A 104 -8.74 13.84 0.17
CA ARG A 104 -9.27 13.41 -1.13
C ARG A 104 -8.93 11.95 -1.48
N VAL A 105 -8.74 11.14 -0.46
CA VAL A 105 -8.60 9.68 -0.59
C VAL A 105 -9.99 9.08 -0.48
N LEU A 106 -10.29 8.08 -1.31
CA LEU A 106 -11.52 7.33 -1.14
C LEU A 106 -11.39 6.43 0.09
N GLU A 107 -12.37 6.49 0.96
CA GLU A 107 -12.45 5.74 2.21
C GLU A 107 -13.74 4.91 2.24
N PRO A 108 -13.76 3.75 2.92
CA PRO A 108 -14.95 2.93 3.04
C PRO A 108 -16.07 3.67 3.79
N ILE A 109 -17.31 3.43 3.40
CA ILE A 109 -18.51 3.94 4.06
C ILE A 109 -18.90 2.90 5.12
N PRO A 110 -18.68 3.16 6.44
CA PRO A 110 -18.89 2.16 7.48
C PRO A 110 -20.32 1.59 7.49
N GLU A 111 -21.31 2.44 7.17
CA GLU A 111 -22.73 2.08 7.18
C GLU A 111 -23.11 1.11 6.03
N LYS A 112 -22.28 1.01 4.99
CA LYS A 112 -22.49 0.14 3.81
C LYS A 112 -21.57 -1.07 3.81
N THR A 113 -20.55 -1.09 4.65
CA THR A 113 -19.47 -2.06 4.62
C THR A 113 -19.41 -2.89 5.89
N ARG A 114 -18.74 -4.05 5.83
CA ARG A 114 -18.55 -4.93 6.99
C ARG A 114 -17.17 -4.67 7.58
N ALA A 115 -17.10 -4.40 8.88
CA ALA A 115 -15.84 -4.39 9.61
C ALA A 115 -15.17 -5.77 9.57
N VAL A 116 -13.85 -5.80 9.43
CA VAL A 116 -13.04 -7.01 9.29
C VAL A 116 -11.91 -6.96 10.32
N ALA A 117 -11.64 -8.06 10.99
CA ALA A 117 -10.49 -8.17 11.88
C ALA A 117 -9.20 -8.40 11.08
N ALA A 118 -8.05 -7.96 11.60
CA ALA A 118 -6.77 -8.11 10.90
C ALA A 118 -6.41 -9.59 10.66
N GLU A 119 -6.84 -10.48 11.54
CA GLU A 119 -6.64 -11.91 11.47
C GLU A 119 -7.40 -12.59 10.32
N GLU A 120 -8.41 -11.92 9.76
CA GLU A 120 -9.15 -12.41 8.59
C GLU A 120 -8.43 -12.12 7.26
N VAL A 121 -7.37 -11.32 7.29
CA VAL A 121 -6.63 -10.87 6.10
C VAL A 121 -5.50 -11.81 5.78
N ASP A 122 -5.50 -12.36 4.56
CA ASP A 122 -4.49 -13.32 4.08
C ASP A 122 -3.30 -12.65 3.40
N CYS A 123 -3.43 -11.38 2.96
CA CYS A 123 -2.36 -10.63 2.29
C CYS A 123 -2.61 -9.12 2.40
N VAL A 124 -1.55 -8.34 2.60
CA VAL A 124 -1.63 -6.87 2.66
C VAL A 124 -0.83 -6.26 1.53
N ILE A 125 -1.48 -5.40 0.74
CA ILE A 125 -0.82 -4.58 -0.28
C ILE A 125 -0.44 -3.24 0.33
N VAL A 126 0.83 -2.88 0.25
CA VAL A 126 1.44 -1.82 1.05
C VAL A 126 1.99 -0.69 0.17
N PRO A 127 1.61 0.58 0.41
CA PRO A 127 2.20 1.74 -0.25
C PRO A 127 3.49 2.18 0.45
N GLY A 128 4.33 2.92 -0.26
CA GLY A 128 5.50 3.55 0.33
C GLY A 128 6.05 4.71 -0.50
N ILE A 129 6.90 5.51 0.12
CA ILE A 129 7.63 6.59 -0.55
C ILE A 129 8.91 6.05 -1.17
N ALA A 130 9.64 5.22 -0.44
CA ALA A 130 10.85 4.55 -0.90
C ALA A 130 10.91 3.13 -0.32
N PHE A 131 11.66 2.29 -0.98
CA PHE A 131 11.90 0.89 -0.61
C PHE A 131 13.37 0.55 -0.85
N ASP A 132 13.85 -0.53 -0.27
CA ASP A 132 15.19 -1.05 -0.58
C ASP A 132 15.19 -2.56 -0.85
N LYS A 133 16.35 -3.07 -1.26
CA LYS A 133 16.52 -4.50 -1.60
C LYS A 133 16.41 -5.45 -0.39
N ARG A 134 16.38 -4.92 0.83
CA ARG A 134 16.13 -5.66 2.07
C ARG A 134 14.67 -5.64 2.47
N ASN A 135 13.80 -5.15 1.58
CA ASN A 135 12.36 -4.99 1.78
C ASN A 135 11.99 -3.98 2.90
N ASN A 136 12.92 -3.09 3.28
CA ASN A 136 12.59 -1.98 4.14
C ASN A 136 11.75 -0.96 3.37
N ARG A 137 10.87 -0.28 4.10
CA ARG A 137 9.92 0.68 3.54
C ARG A 137 10.03 2.02 4.26
N LEU A 138 10.05 3.11 3.50
CA LEU A 138 9.88 4.46 4.00
C LEU A 138 8.45 4.94 3.76
N GLY A 139 7.71 5.15 4.83
CA GLY A 139 6.37 5.74 4.79
C GLY A 139 6.40 7.27 4.73
N ARG A 140 5.20 7.87 4.71
CA ARG A 140 5.00 9.34 4.61
C ARG A 140 5.42 10.12 5.87
N GLY A 141 5.84 9.44 6.95
CA GLY A 141 6.40 10.07 8.16
C GLY A 141 5.41 10.29 9.30
N ARG A 142 4.22 9.72 9.26
CA ARG A 142 3.23 9.79 10.36
C ARG A 142 3.23 8.55 11.26
N GLY A 143 4.07 7.54 10.98
CA GLY A 143 4.13 6.26 11.71
C GLY A 143 2.82 5.43 11.65
N PHE A 144 1.90 5.83 10.78
CA PHE A 144 0.58 5.24 10.68
C PHE A 144 0.65 3.81 10.13
N TYR A 145 1.36 3.63 9.01
CA TYR A 145 1.47 2.32 8.37
C TYR A 145 2.30 1.33 9.19
N ASP A 146 3.29 1.77 9.94
CA ASP A 146 4.12 0.86 10.74
C ASP A 146 3.28 0.25 11.87
N ARG A 147 2.48 1.06 12.57
CA ARG A 147 1.51 0.55 13.55
C ARG A 147 0.43 -0.32 12.92
N PHE A 148 -0.06 0.10 11.75
CA PHE A 148 -1.05 -0.66 11.00
C PHE A 148 -0.55 -2.05 10.61
N LEU A 149 0.67 -2.15 10.10
CA LEU A 149 1.26 -3.42 9.68
C LEU A 149 1.55 -4.35 10.86
N GLN A 150 1.77 -3.82 12.06
CA GLN A 150 1.94 -4.62 13.28
C GLN A 150 0.65 -5.33 13.71
N ALA A 151 -0.53 -4.86 13.26
CA ALA A 151 -1.79 -5.52 13.56
C ALA A 151 -1.97 -6.86 12.82
N PHE A 152 -1.20 -7.09 11.75
CA PHE A 152 -1.25 -8.33 11.00
C PHE A 152 -0.23 -9.33 11.53
N GLY A 153 -0.58 -10.61 11.53
CA GLY A 153 0.32 -11.69 11.94
C GLY A 153 1.63 -11.71 11.13
N ALA A 154 2.67 -12.32 11.70
CA ALA A 154 3.96 -12.46 11.03
C ALA A 154 3.82 -13.25 9.71
N GLU A 155 2.91 -14.23 9.67
CA GLU A 155 2.66 -15.08 8.51
C GLU A 155 1.79 -14.41 7.43
N THR A 156 1.20 -13.24 7.71
CA THR A 156 0.40 -12.50 6.70
C THR A 156 1.33 -11.76 5.75
N PRO A 157 1.43 -12.17 4.47
CA PRO A 157 2.33 -11.55 3.50
C PRO A 157 2.02 -10.07 3.29
N LYS A 158 3.06 -9.26 3.24
CA LYS A 158 3.05 -7.83 3.02
C LYS A 158 3.76 -7.52 1.70
N ILE A 159 3.01 -7.19 0.67
CA ILE A 159 3.54 -6.93 -0.69
C ILE A 159 3.54 -5.43 -0.96
N GLY A 160 4.71 -4.86 -1.14
CA GLY A 160 4.88 -3.48 -1.55
C GLY A 160 4.66 -3.29 -3.06
N LEU A 161 3.93 -2.25 -3.44
CA LEU A 161 3.87 -1.82 -4.84
C LEU A 161 4.64 -0.51 -4.98
N ALA A 162 5.58 -0.47 -5.92
CA ALA A 162 6.48 0.66 -6.10
C ALA A 162 6.79 0.88 -7.58
N PHE A 163 7.03 2.13 -7.96
CA PHE A 163 7.73 2.39 -9.22
C PHE A 163 9.21 2.05 -9.05
N SER A 164 9.87 1.56 -10.10
CA SER A 164 11.27 1.10 -10.04
C SER A 164 12.23 2.14 -9.44
N PHE A 165 12.02 3.43 -9.71
CA PHE A 165 12.83 4.51 -9.14
C PHE A 165 12.65 4.72 -7.62
N GLN A 166 11.60 4.16 -7.01
CA GLN A 166 11.40 4.21 -5.55
C GLN A 166 12.26 3.18 -4.81
N VAL A 167 12.88 2.23 -5.53
CA VAL A 167 13.81 1.27 -4.93
C VAL A 167 15.19 1.88 -4.87
N VAL A 168 15.63 2.21 -3.65
CA VAL A 168 16.93 2.83 -3.37
C VAL A 168 17.92 1.82 -2.84
N GLN A 169 19.17 2.24 -2.64
CA GLN A 169 20.23 1.37 -2.12
C GLN A 169 19.92 0.95 -0.68
N GLU A 170 19.51 1.89 0.15
CA GLU A 170 19.19 1.67 1.56
C GLU A 170 18.16 2.68 2.06
N VAL A 171 17.16 2.19 2.79
CA VAL A 171 16.16 2.98 3.50
C VAL A 171 16.57 3.04 4.97
N PRO A 172 16.76 4.26 5.55
CA PRO A 172 16.97 4.36 6.99
C PRO A 172 15.78 3.80 7.76
N HIS A 173 16.02 2.77 8.55
CA HIS A 173 14.98 2.03 9.29
C HIS A 173 15.27 1.98 10.78
N GLU A 174 14.25 1.74 11.57
CA GLU A 174 14.30 1.59 13.02
C GLU A 174 13.74 0.21 13.42
N SER A 175 14.00 -0.23 14.63
CA SER A 175 13.62 -1.57 15.10
C SER A 175 12.11 -1.83 15.11
N HIS A 176 11.29 -0.79 15.10
CA HIS A 176 9.83 -0.89 15.05
C HIS A 176 9.24 -0.83 13.63
N ASP A 177 10.06 -0.51 12.62
CA ASP A 177 9.61 -0.54 11.22
C ASP A 177 9.38 -2.00 10.78
N VAL A 178 8.24 -2.25 10.13
CA VAL A 178 7.87 -3.61 9.68
C VAL A 178 8.40 -3.83 8.26
N PRO A 179 9.33 -4.78 8.05
CA PRO A 179 9.78 -5.11 6.70
C PRO A 179 8.66 -5.78 5.90
N LEU A 180 8.75 -5.67 4.58
CA LEU A 180 7.84 -6.34 3.66
C LEU A 180 8.39 -7.72 3.27
N ASP A 181 7.52 -8.59 2.74
CA ASP A 181 7.94 -9.89 2.22
C ASP A 181 8.39 -9.80 0.77
N LEU A 182 7.81 -8.87 0.02
CA LEU A 182 8.09 -8.68 -1.41
C LEU A 182 7.82 -7.23 -1.83
N ILE A 183 8.59 -6.74 -2.81
CA ILE A 183 8.35 -5.47 -3.49
C ILE A 183 8.21 -5.74 -4.98
N LEU A 184 7.08 -5.34 -5.57
CA LEU A 184 6.82 -5.44 -7.01
C LEU A 184 6.98 -4.07 -7.66
N THR A 185 7.77 -4.03 -8.75
CA THR A 185 8.02 -2.81 -9.53
C THR A 185 7.64 -2.98 -11.00
N ASP A 186 7.54 -1.85 -11.74
CA ASP A 186 7.46 -1.82 -13.20
C ASP A 186 8.69 -2.35 -13.90
#